data_a6aac365f294ff6888bb8e61ad112d28
#
_entry.id   a6aac365f294ff6888bb8e61ad112d28
#
_cell.length_a   1.000
_cell.length_b   1.000
_cell.length_c   1.000
_cell.angle_alpha   90.00
_cell.angle_beta   90.00
_cell.angle_gamma   90.00
#
_symmetry.space_group_name_H-M   'P 1'
#
loop_
_entity.id
_entity.type
_entity.pdbx_description
1 polymer ?
#
loop_
_entity_poly.entity_id
_entity_poly.type
_entity_poly.pdbx_seq_one_letter_code
_entity_poly.pdbx_strand_id
1 'polypeptide(L)'
;MRAARHAWAIQRDLTHFIVINFPVRDGDELAPQRDFRKIRTKARSWLYHRRSHRIVDPLTDVRTWESASGVEHVNWLIHIPHGLTGEFLAMLPVWIGKVFGSLPEGAYHVEEIYNLNGVLKYILKGTQQGHAHRFGINPVYQGEVWGRRAVASTCLGKTARERDEFDGQVVRTSRFRKQKTPA
;
A
#
# COMPACT_ATOMS: atom_id res chain seq x y z
N MET A 1 7.33 -7.05 2.88
CA MET A 1 7.22 -8.49 2.57
C MET A 1 6.29 -9.27 3.50
N ARG A 2 6.46 -9.29 4.83
CA ARG A 2 5.57 -10.05 5.74
C ARG A 2 4.11 -9.62 5.65
N ALA A 3 3.83 -8.31 5.63
CA ALA A 3 2.48 -7.77 5.50
C ALA A 3 1.78 -8.23 4.21
N ALA A 4 2.46 -8.19 3.07
CA ALA A 4 1.89 -8.62 1.80
C ALA A 4 1.59 -10.12 1.76
N ARG A 5 2.45 -10.96 2.37
CA ARG A 5 2.17 -12.39 2.52
C ARG A 5 0.96 -12.65 3.39
N HIS A 6 0.80 -11.86 4.46
CA HIS A 6 -0.34 -11.99 5.34
C HIS A 6 -1.64 -11.55 4.65
N ALA A 7 -1.59 -10.48 3.83
CA ALA A 7 -2.72 -10.07 3.01
C ALA A 7 -3.22 -11.22 2.11
N TRP A 8 -2.31 -11.91 1.43
CA TRP A 8 -2.65 -13.10 0.65
C TRP A 8 -3.24 -14.23 1.51
N ALA A 9 -2.62 -14.52 2.66
CA ALA A 9 -3.06 -15.60 3.54
C ALA A 9 -4.47 -15.37 4.11
N ILE A 10 -4.90 -14.14 4.31
CA ILE A 10 -6.25 -13.76 4.73
C ILE A 10 -7.20 -13.46 3.56
N GLN A 11 -6.83 -13.89 2.33
CA GLN A 11 -7.62 -13.70 1.10
C GLN A 11 -7.94 -12.24 0.78
N ARG A 12 -6.97 -11.34 1.03
CA ARG A 12 -7.06 -9.90 0.74
C ARG A 12 -5.83 -9.46 -0.03
N ASP A 13 -5.64 -10.05 -1.20
CA ASP A 13 -4.52 -9.72 -2.08
C ASP A 13 -4.45 -8.23 -2.33
N LEU A 14 -3.24 -7.68 -2.30
CA LEU A 14 -3.00 -6.32 -2.73
C LEU A 14 -3.14 -6.29 -4.26
N THR A 15 -4.24 -5.75 -4.73
CA THR A 15 -4.69 -5.83 -6.12
C THR A 15 -4.27 -4.63 -6.97
N HIS A 16 -4.07 -3.48 -6.34
CA HIS A 16 -3.75 -2.24 -7.05
C HIS A 16 -2.56 -1.52 -6.42
N PHE A 17 -1.74 -0.96 -7.29
CA PHE A 17 -0.65 -0.07 -6.99
C PHE A 17 -1.04 1.34 -7.40
N ILE A 18 -1.10 2.25 -6.44
CA ILE A 18 -1.49 3.64 -6.63
C ILE A 18 -0.35 4.52 -6.20
N VAL A 19 0.12 5.39 -7.08
CA VAL A 19 1.05 6.47 -6.76
C VAL A 19 0.26 7.75 -6.62
N ILE A 20 0.48 8.52 -5.55
CA ILE A 20 -0.10 9.86 -5.39
C ILE A 20 1.03 10.84 -5.16
N ASN A 21 1.15 11.82 -6.05
CA ASN A 21 2.10 12.92 -5.98
C ASN A 21 1.46 14.08 -5.23
N PHE A 22 2.14 14.59 -4.21
CA PHE A 22 1.60 15.67 -3.38
C PHE A 22 2.08 17.04 -3.88
N PRO A 23 1.20 18.05 -3.89
CA PRO A 23 1.63 19.40 -4.19
C PRO A 23 2.64 19.89 -3.14
N VAL A 24 3.68 20.56 -3.61
CA VAL A 24 4.66 21.22 -2.73
C VAL A 24 3.95 22.33 -1.96
N ARG A 25 4.15 22.35 -0.65
CA ARG A 25 3.63 23.39 0.24
C ARG A 25 4.77 23.89 1.11
N ASP A 26 5.26 25.08 0.81
CA ASP A 26 6.37 25.69 1.52
C ASP A 26 6.09 25.79 3.02
N GLY A 27 7.04 25.32 3.82
CA GLY A 27 6.97 25.36 5.28
C GLY A 27 6.03 24.32 5.93
N ASP A 28 5.46 23.40 5.16
CA ASP A 28 4.56 22.36 5.69
C ASP A 28 4.97 20.94 5.23
N GLU A 29 6.06 20.47 5.75
CA GLU A 29 6.66 19.17 5.43
C GLU A 29 5.78 17.96 5.80
N LEU A 30 4.79 18.15 6.68
CA LEU A 30 3.84 17.10 7.07
C LEU A 30 2.53 17.15 6.26
N ALA A 31 2.37 18.12 5.35
CA ALA A 31 1.18 18.22 4.51
C ALA A 31 0.88 16.94 3.72
N PRO A 32 1.86 16.30 3.06
CA PRO A 32 1.64 15.06 2.31
C PRO A 32 1.03 13.95 3.17
N GLN A 33 1.56 13.72 4.37
CA GLN A 33 1.06 12.68 5.27
C GLN A 33 -0.34 12.98 5.79
N ARG A 34 -0.65 14.27 6.08
CA ARG A 34 -1.99 14.69 6.50
C ARG A 34 -3.00 14.54 5.37
N ASP A 35 -2.64 14.92 4.17
CA ASP A 35 -3.51 14.85 3.01
C ASP A 35 -3.74 13.40 2.58
N PHE A 36 -2.71 12.56 2.57
CA PHE A 36 -2.90 11.13 2.36
C PHE A 36 -3.81 10.50 3.42
N ARG A 37 -3.67 10.88 4.68
CA ARG A 37 -4.56 10.38 5.75
C ARG A 37 -6.03 10.72 5.44
N LYS A 38 -6.32 11.92 4.92
CA LYS A 38 -7.69 12.32 4.51
C LYS A 38 -8.18 11.47 3.34
N ILE A 39 -7.35 11.28 2.29
CA ILE A 39 -7.69 10.45 1.13
C ILE A 39 -7.96 9.01 1.58
N ARG A 40 -7.06 8.44 2.36
CA ARG A 40 -7.18 7.07 2.90
C ARG A 40 -8.42 6.90 3.78
N THR A 41 -8.78 7.90 4.57
CA THR A 41 -10.00 7.87 5.40
C THR A 41 -11.25 7.88 4.51
N LYS A 42 -11.28 8.65 3.43
CA LYS A 42 -12.38 8.64 2.46
C LYS A 42 -12.51 7.26 1.78
N ALA A 43 -11.42 6.68 1.33
CA ALA A 43 -11.38 5.34 0.75
C ALA A 43 -11.87 4.28 1.74
N ARG A 44 -11.41 4.32 2.99
CA ARG A 44 -11.86 3.42 4.06
C ARG A 44 -13.36 3.54 4.33
N SER A 45 -13.86 4.76 4.48
CA SER A 45 -15.28 5.02 4.72
C SER A 45 -16.13 4.55 3.55
N TRP A 46 -15.70 4.82 2.32
CA TRP A 46 -16.39 4.40 1.12
C TRP A 46 -16.46 2.87 1.01
N LEU A 47 -15.35 2.16 1.21
CA LEU A 47 -15.31 0.70 1.26
C LEU A 47 -16.22 0.16 2.40
N TYR A 48 -16.23 0.78 3.55
CA TYR A 48 -17.10 0.38 4.67
C TYR A 48 -18.58 0.45 4.31
N HIS A 49 -19.04 1.49 3.65
CA HIS A 49 -20.46 1.68 3.31
C HIS A 49 -20.94 0.86 2.11
N ARG A 50 -20.04 0.32 1.29
CA ARG A 50 -20.41 -0.47 0.11
C ARG A 50 -20.47 -1.98 0.33
N ARG A 51 -20.32 -2.42 1.55
CA ARG A 51 -20.34 -3.84 1.88
C ARG A 51 -21.77 -4.33 2.06
N SER A 52 -22.08 -5.43 1.37
CA SER A 52 -23.24 -6.22 1.68
C SER A 52 -22.99 -6.97 3.00
N HIS A 53 -23.69 -6.56 4.04
CA HIS A 53 -23.93 -7.28 5.30
C HIS A 53 -22.83 -8.18 5.89
N ARG A 54 -22.34 -7.77 7.07
CA ARG A 54 -21.80 -8.57 8.18
C ARG A 54 -20.29 -8.77 8.36
N ILE A 55 -19.43 -8.49 7.40
CA ILE A 55 -17.99 -8.56 7.66
C ILE A 55 -17.36 -7.19 7.48
N VAL A 56 -16.93 -6.59 8.56
CA VAL A 56 -16.13 -5.34 8.52
C VAL A 56 -14.72 -5.72 8.11
N ASP A 57 -14.49 -5.83 6.80
CA ASP A 57 -13.12 -5.97 6.33
C ASP A 57 -12.38 -4.67 6.54
N PRO A 58 -11.34 -4.61 7.36
CA PRO A 58 -10.55 -3.41 7.50
C PRO A 58 -9.88 -3.08 6.16
N LEU A 59 -9.65 -1.79 5.91
CA LEU A 59 -8.84 -1.37 4.78
C LEU A 59 -7.48 -2.08 4.83
N THR A 60 -7.20 -2.91 3.83
CA THR A 60 -5.98 -3.69 3.72
C THR A 60 -5.04 -3.01 2.76
N ASP A 61 -3.97 -2.43 3.28
CA ASP A 61 -3.03 -1.66 2.49
C ASP A 61 -1.60 -1.70 3.04
N VAL A 62 -0.65 -1.47 2.15
CA VAL A 62 0.77 -1.20 2.43
C VAL A 62 1.14 0.07 1.69
N ARG A 63 1.93 0.94 2.29
CA ARG A 63 2.38 2.18 1.68
C ARG A 63 3.83 2.48 2.00
N THR A 64 4.51 3.10 1.05
CA THR A 64 5.86 3.66 1.22
C THR A 64 5.90 5.09 0.72
N TRP A 65 6.76 5.88 1.34
CA TRP A 65 6.96 7.29 1.03
C TRP A 65 8.30 7.50 0.34
N GLU A 66 8.32 8.36 -0.66
CA GLU A 66 9.51 8.72 -1.44
C GLU A 66 9.51 10.22 -1.74
N SER A 67 10.70 10.81 -1.83
CA SER A 67 10.92 12.23 -2.17
C SER A 67 12.20 12.42 -2.98
N ALA A 68 12.55 11.46 -3.85
CA ALA A 68 13.82 11.45 -4.57
C ALA A 68 14.00 12.64 -5.51
N SER A 69 12.92 13.20 -6.04
CA SER A 69 12.89 14.36 -6.94
C SER A 69 12.53 15.67 -6.26
N GLY A 70 12.48 15.70 -4.92
CA GLY A 70 12.00 16.87 -4.17
C GLY A 70 10.46 16.97 -4.11
N VAL A 71 9.74 16.12 -4.85
CA VAL A 71 8.29 15.99 -4.75
C VAL A 71 7.96 14.74 -3.95
N GLU A 72 7.31 14.93 -2.82
CA GLU A 72 6.92 13.79 -1.98
C GLU A 72 5.74 13.04 -2.62
N HIS A 73 5.86 11.72 -2.68
CA HIS A 73 4.79 10.87 -3.16
C HIS A 73 4.65 9.61 -2.30
N VAL A 74 3.46 9.05 -2.33
CA VAL A 74 3.17 7.78 -1.69
C VAL A 74 2.95 6.70 -2.73
N ASN A 75 3.64 5.57 -2.54
CA ASN A 75 3.35 4.31 -3.21
C ASN A 75 2.36 3.54 -2.32
N TRP A 76 1.13 3.39 -2.77
CA TRP A 76 0.04 2.80 -2.01
C TRP A 76 -0.45 1.51 -2.66
N LEU A 77 -0.14 0.38 -2.04
CA LEU A 77 -0.66 -0.93 -2.43
C LEU A 77 -1.91 -1.21 -1.62
N ILE A 78 -3.01 -1.50 -2.30
CA ILE A 78 -4.32 -1.66 -1.66
C ILE A 78 -5.04 -2.90 -2.17
N HIS A 79 -5.78 -3.55 -1.29
CA HIS A 79 -6.81 -4.51 -1.66
C HIS A 79 -8.11 -3.77 -2.03
N ILE A 80 -8.53 -3.90 -3.27
CA ILE A 80 -9.85 -3.48 -3.72
C ILE A 80 -10.64 -4.74 -4.09
N PRO A 81 -11.79 -5.01 -3.46
CA PRO A 81 -12.63 -6.13 -3.85
C PRO A 81 -13.01 -6.06 -5.33
N HIS A 82 -12.91 -7.18 -6.04
CA HIS A 82 -13.07 -7.22 -7.50
C HIS A 82 -14.35 -6.51 -8.00
N GLY A 83 -15.49 -6.74 -7.36
CA GLY A 83 -16.76 -6.12 -7.76
C GLY A 83 -16.86 -4.61 -7.50
N LEU A 84 -15.88 -4.00 -6.81
CA LEU A 84 -15.86 -2.58 -6.45
C LEU A 84 -14.77 -1.79 -7.17
N THR A 85 -13.93 -2.45 -7.98
CA THR A 85 -12.75 -1.83 -8.61
C THR A 85 -13.13 -0.62 -9.45
N GLY A 86 -14.08 -0.75 -10.38
CA GLY A 86 -14.47 0.35 -11.28
C GLY A 86 -14.99 1.56 -10.53
N GLU A 87 -15.87 1.34 -9.55
CA GLU A 87 -16.42 2.44 -8.74
C GLU A 87 -15.34 3.08 -7.84
N PHE A 88 -14.45 2.28 -7.26
CA PHE A 88 -13.37 2.80 -6.43
C PHE A 88 -12.43 3.70 -7.23
N LEU A 89 -12.04 3.25 -8.42
CA LEU A 89 -11.15 4.00 -9.31
C LEU A 89 -11.82 5.29 -9.82
N ALA A 90 -13.12 5.30 -10.06
CA ALA A 90 -13.87 6.51 -10.39
C ALA A 90 -13.92 7.51 -9.22
N MET A 91 -13.93 7.04 -7.98
CA MET A 91 -13.97 7.89 -6.79
C MET A 91 -12.60 8.42 -6.37
N LEU A 92 -11.52 7.75 -6.73
CA LEU A 92 -10.16 8.12 -6.32
C LEU A 92 -9.79 9.56 -6.71
N PRO A 93 -9.94 10.01 -7.97
CA PRO A 93 -9.66 11.39 -8.36
C PRO A 93 -10.57 12.41 -7.64
N VAL A 94 -11.81 12.05 -7.35
CA VAL A 94 -12.72 12.90 -6.57
C VAL A 94 -12.21 13.12 -5.15
N TRP A 95 -11.68 12.09 -4.51
CA TRP A 95 -11.11 12.22 -3.16
C TRP A 95 -9.82 13.03 -3.18
N ILE A 96 -8.94 12.81 -4.15
CA ILE A 96 -7.69 13.56 -4.31
C ILE A 96 -8.00 15.03 -4.56
N GLY A 97 -8.85 15.34 -5.53
CA GLY A 97 -9.23 16.71 -5.86
C GLY A 97 -9.86 17.46 -4.67
N LYS A 98 -10.73 16.79 -3.90
CA LYS A 98 -11.31 17.37 -2.67
C LYS A 98 -10.27 17.68 -1.57
N VAL A 99 -9.18 16.90 -1.51
CA VAL A 99 -8.13 17.11 -0.50
C VAL A 99 -7.12 18.14 -0.96
N PHE A 100 -6.79 18.16 -2.24
CA PHE A 100 -5.83 19.11 -2.80
C PHE A 100 -6.42 20.50 -3.10
N GLY A 101 -7.76 20.56 -3.21
CA GLY A 101 -8.50 21.76 -3.68
C GLY A 101 -8.68 21.78 -5.20
N SER A 102 -7.88 21.03 -5.94
CA SER A 102 -7.94 20.80 -7.38
C SER A 102 -7.36 19.42 -7.70
N LEU A 103 -7.49 18.96 -8.94
CA LEU A 103 -6.84 17.73 -9.40
C LEU A 103 -5.79 18.09 -10.46
N PRO A 104 -4.52 18.31 -10.08
CA PRO A 104 -3.46 18.57 -11.05
C PRO A 104 -3.24 17.39 -11.99
N GLU A 105 -2.76 17.66 -13.19
CA GLU A 105 -2.27 16.62 -14.10
C GLU A 105 -1.13 15.85 -13.44
N GLY A 106 -1.12 14.52 -13.58
CA GLY A 106 -0.09 13.67 -12.95
C GLY A 106 -0.21 13.55 -11.43
N ALA A 107 -1.29 14.06 -10.80
CA ALA A 107 -1.50 13.96 -9.35
C ALA A 107 -1.54 12.51 -8.84
N TYR A 108 -1.93 11.58 -9.68
CA TYR A 108 -1.94 10.16 -9.33
C TYR A 108 -1.74 9.26 -10.55
N HIS A 109 -1.30 8.03 -10.29
CA HIS A 109 -1.21 6.94 -11.25
C HIS A 109 -1.73 5.66 -10.62
N VAL A 110 -2.37 4.78 -11.40
CA VAL A 110 -2.94 3.52 -10.92
C VAL A 110 -2.55 2.39 -11.86
N GLU A 111 -2.11 1.28 -11.28
CA GLU A 111 -1.84 0.03 -11.99
C GLU A 111 -2.46 -1.15 -11.24
N GLU A 112 -2.96 -2.13 -11.98
CA GLU A 112 -3.31 -3.43 -11.42
C GLU A 112 -2.02 -4.24 -11.16
N ILE A 113 -1.99 -4.96 -10.03
CA ILE A 113 -0.80 -5.72 -9.63
C ILE A 113 -0.87 -7.14 -10.20
N TYR A 114 -0.15 -7.39 -11.28
CA TYR A 114 0.04 -8.75 -11.82
C TYR A 114 1.27 -9.46 -11.24
N ASN A 115 2.26 -8.69 -10.78
CA ASN A 115 3.49 -9.21 -10.17
C ASN A 115 3.77 -8.52 -8.84
N LEU A 116 3.15 -9.00 -7.76
CA LEU A 116 3.31 -8.42 -6.43
C LEU A 116 4.77 -8.40 -5.96
N ASN A 117 5.57 -9.43 -6.29
CA ASN A 117 6.98 -9.47 -5.89
C ASN A 117 7.80 -8.37 -6.58
N GLY A 118 7.54 -8.09 -7.84
CA GLY A 118 8.17 -6.99 -8.58
C GLY A 118 7.82 -5.64 -7.96
N VAL A 119 6.53 -5.39 -7.72
CA VAL A 119 6.07 -4.15 -7.10
C VAL A 119 6.63 -3.98 -5.68
N LEU A 120 6.67 -5.05 -4.88
CA LEU A 120 7.27 -5.00 -3.54
C LEU A 120 8.76 -4.67 -3.57
N LYS A 121 9.53 -5.23 -4.53
CA LYS A 121 10.94 -4.87 -4.70
C LYS A 121 11.10 -3.40 -5.10
N TYR A 122 10.23 -2.91 -5.98
CA TYR A 122 10.23 -1.53 -6.42
C TYR A 122 9.98 -0.56 -5.25
N ILE A 123 8.91 -0.71 -4.50
CA ILE A 123 8.56 0.21 -3.40
C ILE A 123 9.50 0.10 -2.19
N LEU A 124 10.25 -1.00 -2.08
CA LEU A 124 11.24 -1.22 -1.02
C LEU A 124 12.67 -0.87 -1.44
N LYS A 125 12.88 -0.28 -2.63
CA LYS A 125 14.21 0.14 -3.12
C LYS A 125 14.92 1.15 -2.19
N GLY A 126 14.19 1.88 -1.34
CA GLY A 126 14.74 2.74 -0.29
C GLY A 126 15.20 2.01 0.98
N THR A 127 15.24 0.68 0.96
CA THR A 127 15.71 -0.13 2.10
C THR A 127 17.23 -0.01 2.26
N GLN A 128 17.70 0.02 3.50
CA GLN A 128 19.14 0.03 3.80
C GLN A 128 19.86 -1.15 3.13
N GLN A 129 21.07 -0.91 2.61
CA GLN A 129 21.85 -1.86 1.83
C GLN A 129 22.01 -3.23 2.51
N GLY A 130 22.30 -3.27 3.81
CA GLY A 130 22.46 -4.52 4.56
C GLY A 130 21.20 -5.41 4.62
N HIS A 131 20.01 -4.84 4.43
CA HIS A 131 18.76 -5.59 4.36
C HIS A 131 18.32 -5.87 2.91
N ALA A 132 18.69 -5.03 1.98
CA ALA A 132 18.29 -5.12 0.57
C ALA A 132 18.72 -6.44 -0.08
N HIS A 133 19.96 -6.86 0.15
CA HIS A 133 20.51 -8.12 -0.37
C HIS A 133 19.68 -9.36 -0.03
N ARG A 134 19.13 -9.43 1.19
CA ARG A 134 18.31 -10.59 1.63
C ARG A 134 17.04 -10.76 0.82
N PHE A 135 16.59 -9.71 0.14
CA PHE A 135 15.35 -9.68 -0.63
C PHE A 135 15.57 -9.49 -2.12
N GLY A 136 16.83 -9.47 -2.57
CA GLY A 136 17.17 -9.21 -3.98
C GLY A 136 16.68 -7.82 -4.44
N ILE A 137 16.82 -6.81 -3.58
CA ILE A 137 16.46 -5.42 -3.84
C ILE A 137 17.74 -4.67 -4.18
N ASN A 138 17.73 -3.91 -5.28
CA ASN A 138 18.76 -2.92 -5.57
C ASN A 138 18.41 -1.64 -4.83
N PRO A 139 19.16 -1.24 -3.78
CA PRO A 139 18.87 -0.04 -3.02
C PRO A 139 19.13 1.20 -3.88
N VAL A 140 18.20 2.13 -3.86
CA VAL A 140 18.30 3.43 -4.51
C VAL A 140 17.89 4.50 -3.52
N TYR A 141 18.62 5.61 -3.49
CA TYR A 141 18.26 6.75 -2.64
C TYR A 141 16.87 7.27 -3.01
N GLN A 142 16.01 7.44 -2.02
CA GLN A 142 14.61 7.81 -2.19
C GLN A 142 14.26 9.15 -1.54
N GLY A 143 15.24 10.01 -1.35
CA GLY A 143 15.05 11.28 -0.66
C GLY A 143 14.80 11.14 0.83
N GLU A 144 14.70 12.26 1.50
CA GLU A 144 14.28 12.34 2.90
C GLU A 144 12.76 12.39 2.97
N VAL A 145 12.18 11.65 3.92
CA VAL A 145 10.75 11.66 4.18
C VAL A 145 10.51 11.83 5.68
N TRP A 146 9.51 12.62 6.02
CA TRP A 146 9.14 12.83 7.41
C TRP A 146 8.33 11.64 7.93
N GLY A 147 8.71 11.13 9.11
CA GLY A 147 8.04 10.01 9.75
C GLY A 147 8.43 8.63 9.23
N ARG A 148 7.50 7.70 9.23
CA ARG A 148 7.76 6.30 8.84
C ARG A 148 7.69 6.13 7.33
N ARG A 149 8.81 5.76 6.72
CA ARG A 149 8.90 5.50 5.28
C ARG A 149 7.96 4.38 4.80
N ALA A 150 7.78 3.31 5.58
CA ALA A 150 6.94 2.18 5.20
C ALA A 150 5.95 1.85 6.32
N VAL A 151 4.67 1.71 5.97
CA VAL A 151 3.60 1.42 6.92
C VAL A 151 2.61 0.45 6.28
N ALA A 152 2.14 -0.52 7.07
CA ALA A 152 1.03 -1.40 6.71
C ALA A 152 -0.20 -1.09 7.56
N SER A 153 -1.39 -1.42 7.05
CA SER A 153 -2.63 -1.37 7.83
C SER A 153 -2.56 -2.28 9.07
N THR A 154 -3.34 -1.96 10.07
CA THR A 154 -3.34 -2.68 11.37
C THR A 154 -3.64 -4.17 11.21
N CYS A 155 -4.53 -4.53 10.28
CA CYS A 155 -4.85 -5.93 9.98
C CYS A 155 -3.67 -6.72 9.38
N LEU A 156 -2.64 -6.03 8.89
CA LEU A 156 -1.40 -6.63 8.40
C LEU A 156 -0.23 -6.46 9.40
N GLY A 157 -0.48 -5.87 10.54
CA GLY A 157 0.49 -5.64 11.61
C GLY A 157 0.96 -6.92 12.31
N LYS A 158 1.97 -6.79 13.16
CA LYS A 158 2.54 -7.93 13.89
C LYS A 158 1.47 -8.63 14.75
N THR A 159 0.75 -7.87 15.55
CA THR A 159 -0.29 -8.40 16.47
C THR A 159 -1.42 -9.12 15.71
N ALA A 160 -1.86 -8.59 14.57
CA ALA A 160 -2.88 -9.25 13.77
C ALA A 160 -2.37 -10.59 13.24
N ARG A 161 -1.15 -10.64 12.72
CA ARG A 161 -0.54 -11.88 12.21
C ARG A 161 -0.38 -12.94 13.28
N GLU A 162 0.05 -12.54 14.49
CA GLU A 162 0.20 -13.46 15.62
C GLU A 162 -1.14 -14.01 16.09
N ARG A 163 -2.17 -13.18 16.12
CA ARG A 163 -3.53 -13.60 16.44
C ARG A 163 -4.07 -14.59 15.39
N ASP A 164 -3.95 -14.25 14.11
CA ASP A 164 -4.51 -15.06 13.03
C ASP A 164 -3.76 -16.42 12.90
N GLU A 165 -2.46 -16.46 13.25
CA GLU A 165 -1.71 -17.71 13.42
C GLU A 165 -2.22 -18.54 14.61
N PHE A 166 -2.48 -17.89 15.77
CA PHE A 166 -2.98 -18.54 16.98
C PHE A 166 -4.38 -19.11 16.78
N ASP A 167 -5.25 -18.35 16.10
CA ASP A 167 -6.64 -18.76 15.79
C ASP A 167 -6.70 -19.82 14.67
N GLY A 168 -5.55 -20.25 14.12
CA GLY A 168 -5.48 -21.23 13.03
C GLY A 168 -6.01 -20.75 11.68
N GLN A 169 -6.30 -19.45 11.56
CA GLN A 169 -6.78 -18.85 10.31
C GLN A 169 -5.69 -18.78 9.24
N VAL A 170 -4.42 -18.76 9.66
CA VAL A 170 -3.25 -18.71 8.78
C VAL A 170 -2.21 -19.71 9.25
N VAL A 171 -1.84 -20.64 8.38
CA VAL A 171 -0.74 -21.55 8.66
C VAL A 171 0.59 -20.83 8.43
N ARG A 172 1.47 -20.86 9.42
CA ARG A 172 2.82 -20.31 9.31
C ARG A 172 3.64 -21.10 8.30
N THR A 173 3.61 -20.69 7.04
CA THR A 173 4.46 -21.28 6.02
C THR A 173 5.91 -20.85 6.28
N SER A 174 6.65 -21.73 6.95
CA SER A 174 8.05 -21.48 7.33
C SER A 174 9.01 -21.45 6.14
N ARG A 175 8.59 -21.79 4.94
CA ARG A 175 9.43 -21.71 3.74
C ARG A 175 8.57 -21.56 2.47
N PHE A 176 8.83 -20.52 1.69
CA PHE A 176 8.53 -20.53 0.26
C PHE A 176 9.40 -21.62 -0.39
N ARG A 177 8.84 -22.79 -0.58
CA ARG A 177 9.42 -23.76 -1.48
C ARG A 177 9.36 -23.15 -2.88
N LYS A 178 10.53 -22.91 -3.50
CA LYS A 178 10.61 -22.65 -4.94
C LYS A 178 9.85 -23.79 -5.62
N GLN A 179 8.72 -23.50 -6.23
CA GLN A 179 8.11 -24.46 -7.17
C GLN A 179 9.14 -24.65 -8.28
N LYS A 180 9.74 -25.84 -8.34
CA LYS A 180 10.48 -26.28 -9.50
C LYS A 180 9.46 -26.36 -10.63
N THR A 181 9.65 -25.57 -11.66
CA THR A 181 8.99 -25.75 -12.95
C THR A 181 9.27 -27.19 -13.40
N PRO A 182 8.24 -28.02 -13.72
CA PRO A 182 8.51 -29.31 -14.34
C PRO A 182 9.15 -29.08 -15.71
N ALA A 183 10.14 -29.91 -16.01
CA ALA A 183 10.83 -29.94 -17.31
C ALA A 183 9.89 -30.40 -18.42
#